data_196a11047a2be02b321aa6f47124cecc
#
_entry.id   196a11047a2be02b321aa6f47124cecc
#
_cell.length_a   1.000
_cell.length_b   1.000
_cell.length_c   1.000
_cell.angle_alpha   90.00
_cell.angle_beta   90.00
_cell.angle_gamma   90.00
#
_symmetry.space_group_name_H-M   'P 1'
#
loop_
_entity.id
_entity.type
_entity.pdbx_description
1 polymer ?
#
loop_
_entity_poly.entity_id
_entity_poly.type
_entity_poly.pdbx_seq_one_letter_code
_entity_poly.pdbx_strand_id
1 'polypeptide(L)'
;MAYKETLKTERLILRPFTIEDFDAAHSWGGNPQNVRYMAWGPNTQEQTREFLTDMVKPGKDFAVVLKATGRVIGSCGIYPDSENDTGNVGWILHMDHWKRGYGTELAGELIRYGFEDLGLRRITSYCAAANYGSYRVMERNGMRREGLRIKAFWARVDKEWVDAAVYAILAEEYNAK
;
A
#
# COMPACT_ATOMS: atom_id res chain seq x y z
N MET A 1 -9.81 -8.88 16.26
CA MET A 1 -8.46 -8.40 16.66
C MET A 1 -8.45 -6.89 16.61
N ALA A 2 -7.85 -6.20 17.57
CA ALA A 2 -7.74 -4.74 17.55
C ALA A 2 -6.58 -4.35 16.61
N TYR A 3 -6.85 -3.56 15.59
CA TYR A 3 -5.81 -2.96 14.76
C TYR A 3 -4.91 -2.06 15.62
N LYS A 4 -3.60 -2.16 15.46
CA LYS A 4 -2.69 -1.19 16.07
C LYS A 4 -2.97 0.19 15.46
N GLU A 5 -3.05 1.19 16.33
CA GLU A 5 -3.30 2.57 15.88
C GLU A 5 -2.10 3.17 15.14
N THR A 6 -0.88 2.67 15.38
CA THR A 6 0.34 3.21 14.78
C THR A 6 1.43 2.16 14.69
N LEU A 7 2.06 2.06 13.53
CA LEU A 7 3.27 1.26 13.29
C LEU A 7 4.47 2.19 13.06
N LYS A 8 5.66 1.73 13.40
CA LYS A 8 6.88 2.55 13.28
C LYS A 8 8.01 1.72 12.67
N THR A 9 8.67 2.30 11.68
CA THR A 9 9.90 1.76 11.09
C THR A 9 11.10 2.65 11.45
N GLU A 10 12.24 2.47 10.84
CA GLU A 10 13.40 3.34 11.02
C GLU A 10 13.09 4.80 10.64
N ARG A 11 12.53 5.03 9.45
CA ARG A 11 12.32 6.36 8.86
C ARG A 11 10.87 6.80 8.77
N LEU A 12 9.89 5.89 9.00
CA LEU A 12 8.46 6.13 8.79
C LEU A 12 7.65 5.93 10.06
N ILE A 13 6.50 6.63 10.10
CA ILE A 13 5.38 6.37 11.01
C ILE A 13 4.17 6.08 10.13
N LEU A 14 3.51 4.96 10.35
CA LEU A 14 2.25 4.58 9.73
C LEU A 14 1.15 4.81 10.77
N ARG A 15 0.35 5.86 10.61
CA ARG A 15 -0.70 6.26 11.56
C ARG A 15 -2.06 6.38 10.86
N PRO A 16 -3.17 6.36 11.60
CA PRO A 16 -4.46 6.72 11.02
C PRO A 16 -4.41 8.08 10.31
N PHE A 17 -5.21 8.22 9.25
CA PHE A 17 -5.41 9.51 8.61
C PHE A 17 -6.15 10.47 9.52
N THR A 18 -5.90 11.75 9.30
CA THR A 18 -6.69 12.85 9.85
C THR A 18 -7.21 13.73 8.72
N ILE A 19 -8.17 14.59 8.99
CA ILE A 19 -8.74 15.45 7.95
C ILE A 19 -7.72 16.50 7.47
N GLU A 20 -6.74 16.84 8.31
CA GLU A 20 -5.64 17.76 7.99
C GLU A 20 -4.66 17.19 6.97
N ASP A 21 -4.70 15.90 6.70
CA ASP A 21 -3.85 15.25 5.68
C ASP A 21 -4.34 15.53 4.24
N PHE A 22 -5.37 16.37 4.05
CA PHE A 22 -6.00 16.61 2.75
C PHE A 22 -5.01 17.04 1.66
N ASP A 23 -4.21 18.07 1.91
CA ASP A 23 -3.28 18.59 0.89
C ASP A 23 -2.25 17.53 0.49
N ALA A 24 -1.74 16.78 1.46
CA ALA A 24 -0.84 15.68 1.20
C ALA A 24 -1.52 14.58 0.38
N ALA A 25 -2.69 14.13 0.78
CA ALA A 25 -3.46 13.10 0.06
C ALA A 25 -3.80 13.54 -1.36
N HIS A 26 -4.22 14.79 -1.55
CA HIS A 26 -4.53 15.32 -2.87
C HIS A 26 -3.30 15.46 -3.77
N SER A 27 -2.13 15.78 -3.20
CA SER A 27 -0.88 15.94 -3.96
C SER A 27 -0.48 14.67 -4.72
N TRP A 28 -0.71 13.48 -4.17
CA TRP A 28 -0.45 12.22 -4.85
C TRP A 28 -1.71 11.60 -5.47
N GLY A 29 -2.89 11.75 -4.85
CA GLY A 29 -4.14 11.19 -5.36
C GLY A 29 -4.69 11.92 -6.59
N GLY A 30 -4.46 13.23 -6.69
CA GLY A 30 -4.85 14.06 -7.82
C GLY A 30 -3.83 14.11 -8.96
N ASN A 31 -2.64 13.53 -8.77
CA ASN A 31 -1.58 13.57 -9.78
C ASN A 31 -1.65 12.36 -10.72
N PRO A 32 -1.90 12.57 -12.05
CA PRO A 32 -1.99 11.46 -13.01
C PRO A 32 -0.75 10.58 -13.06
N GLN A 33 0.45 11.14 -12.94
CA GLN A 33 1.70 10.35 -12.96
C GLN A 33 1.81 9.45 -11.74
N ASN A 34 1.35 9.92 -10.59
CA ASN A 34 1.39 9.18 -9.34
C ASN A 34 0.43 7.98 -9.34
N VAL A 35 -0.79 8.18 -9.90
CA VAL A 35 -1.85 7.18 -9.91
C VAL A 35 -1.93 6.37 -11.21
N ARG A 36 -0.97 6.52 -12.11
CA ARG A 36 -0.98 5.88 -13.44
C ARG A 36 -1.28 4.38 -13.37
N TYR A 37 -0.72 3.68 -12.39
CA TYR A 37 -0.87 2.23 -12.23
C TYR A 37 -1.98 1.84 -11.24
N MET A 38 -2.87 2.78 -10.89
CA MET A 38 -3.98 2.52 -9.99
C MET A 38 -5.27 2.31 -10.76
N ALA A 39 -6.20 1.54 -10.20
CA ALA A 39 -7.55 1.37 -10.72
C ALA A 39 -8.48 2.57 -10.42
N TRP A 40 -7.95 3.62 -9.79
CA TRP A 40 -8.66 4.83 -9.38
C TRP A 40 -7.81 6.07 -9.67
N GLY A 41 -8.42 7.25 -9.51
CA GLY A 41 -7.78 8.55 -9.78
C GLY A 41 -7.60 8.85 -11.27
N PRO A 42 -7.02 10.00 -11.59
CA PRO A 42 -6.66 11.06 -10.65
C PRO A 42 -7.91 11.66 -9.97
N ASN A 43 -7.81 11.89 -8.67
CA ASN A 43 -8.92 12.37 -7.87
C ASN A 43 -9.13 13.87 -8.03
N THR A 44 -10.38 14.30 -8.14
CA THR A 44 -10.77 15.69 -7.86
C THR A 44 -10.58 16.00 -6.37
N GLN A 45 -10.61 17.28 -6.01
CA GLN A 45 -10.57 17.67 -4.60
C GLN A 45 -11.74 17.05 -3.79
N GLU A 46 -12.91 16.96 -4.39
CA GLU A 46 -14.10 16.36 -3.77
C GLU A 46 -13.89 14.87 -3.50
N GLN A 47 -13.41 14.12 -4.48
CA GLN A 47 -13.06 12.71 -4.32
C GLN A 47 -11.95 12.47 -3.27
N THR A 48 -11.01 13.40 -3.13
CA THR A 48 -10.01 13.33 -2.06
C THR A 48 -10.64 13.58 -0.69
N ARG A 49 -11.63 14.49 -0.56
CA ARG A 49 -12.37 14.68 0.70
C ARG A 49 -13.19 13.45 1.08
N GLU A 50 -13.86 12.84 0.11
CA GLU A 50 -14.61 11.59 0.31
C GLU A 50 -13.67 10.46 0.77
N PHE A 51 -12.54 10.29 0.10
CA PHE A 51 -11.50 9.35 0.50
C PHE A 51 -11.09 9.54 1.96
N LEU A 52 -10.73 10.77 2.36
CA LEU A 52 -10.33 11.05 3.74
C LEU A 52 -11.46 10.83 4.74
N THR A 53 -12.68 11.19 4.41
CA THR A 53 -13.85 10.96 5.26
C THR A 53 -14.03 9.46 5.59
N ASP A 54 -13.65 8.58 4.68
CA ASP A 54 -13.64 7.13 4.93
C ASP A 54 -12.37 6.69 5.68
N MET A 55 -11.22 7.22 5.32
CA MET A 55 -9.91 6.81 5.87
C MET A 55 -9.69 7.23 7.34
N VAL A 56 -10.36 8.26 7.83
CA VAL A 56 -10.28 8.65 9.26
C VAL A 56 -11.04 7.69 10.18
N LYS A 57 -11.83 6.77 9.64
CA LYS A 57 -12.51 5.74 10.43
C LYS A 57 -11.52 4.68 10.93
N PRO A 58 -11.77 4.07 12.11
CA PRO A 58 -10.90 3.00 12.62
C PRO A 58 -10.77 1.82 11.66
N GLY A 59 -9.58 1.22 11.62
CA GLY A 59 -9.32 0.01 10.84
C GLY A 59 -9.21 0.23 9.32
N LYS A 60 -8.96 1.45 8.91
CA LYS A 60 -8.68 1.81 7.52
C LYS A 60 -7.17 1.91 7.25
N ASP A 61 -6.81 2.44 6.09
CA ASP A 61 -5.42 2.62 5.69
C ASP A 61 -4.65 3.54 6.63
N PHE A 62 -3.34 3.38 6.62
CA PHE A 62 -2.42 4.27 7.31
C PHE A 62 -1.93 5.39 6.39
N ALA A 63 -1.86 6.60 6.93
CA ALA A 63 -1.04 7.66 6.38
C ALA A 63 0.44 7.33 6.63
N VAL A 64 1.27 7.41 5.58
CA VAL A 64 2.72 7.19 5.66
C VAL A 64 3.40 8.52 5.95
N VAL A 65 3.94 8.68 7.15
CA VAL A 65 4.59 9.93 7.61
C VAL A 65 6.11 9.75 7.61
N LEU A 66 6.83 10.68 6.99
CA LEU A 66 8.30 10.72 7.03
C LEU A 66 8.76 11.34 8.34
N LYS A 67 9.45 10.60 9.20
CA LYS A 67 9.91 11.06 10.53
C LYS A 67 10.75 12.33 10.48
N ALA A 68 11.62 12.43 9.48
CA ALA A 68 12.55 13.55 9.36
C ALA A 68 11.85 14.91 9.14
N THR A 69 10.63 14.92 8.61
CA THR A 69 9.93 16.17 8.25
C THR A 69 8.52 16.28 8.81
N GLY A 70 7.96 15.19 9.37
CA GLY A 70 6.56 15.11 9.78
C GLY A 70 5.55 15.10 8.61
N ARG A 71 6.01 15.09 7.37
CA ARG A 71 5.12 15.17 6.19
C ARG A 71 4.51 13.80 5.87
N VAL A 72 3.23 13.79 5.53
CA VAL A 72 2.57 12.63 4.93
C VAL A 72 3.01 12.50 3.48
N ILE A 73 3.55 11.33 3.13
CA ILE A 73 4.14 11.05 1.81
C ILE A 73 3.41 9.96 1.04
N GLY A 74 2.32 9.42 1.57
CA GLY A 74 1.53 8.38 0.91
C GLY A 74 0.53 7.70 1.83
N SER A 75 0.02 6.57 1.36
CA SER A 75 -0.91 5.69 2.06
C SER A 75 -0.46 4.24 1.95
N CYS A 76 -0.79 3.42 2.95
CA CYS A 76 -0.62 1.98 2.89
C CYS A 76 -1.62 1.26 3.79
N GLY A 77 -1.89 -0.01 3.51
CA GLY A 77 -2.82 -0.79 4.31
C GLY A 77 -2.56 -2.28 4.22
N ILE A 78 -3.13 -3.00 5.17
CA ILE A 78 -3.28 -4.45 5.16
C ILE A 78 -4.75 -4.80 5.33
N TYR A 79 -5.26 -5.70 4.50
CA TYR A 79 -6.66 -6.08 4.42
C TYR A 79 -6.78 -7.57 4.73
N PRO A 80 -7.01 -7.95 6.01
CA PRO A 80 -7.15 -9.35 6.40
C PRO A 80 -8.45 -9.96 5.91
N ASP A 81 -8.35 -11.23 5.54
CA ASP A 81 -9.46 -12.16 5.35
C ASP A 81 -9.40 -13.19 6.48
N SER A 82 -10.28 -13.03 7.47
CA SER A 82 -10.33 -13.88 8.66
C SER A 82 -10.85 -15.30 8.41
N GLU A 83 -11.52 -15.55 7.30
CA GLU A 83 -12.00 -16.90 6.95
C GLU A 83 -10.84 -17.79 6.50
N ASN A 84 -9.82 -17.19 5.88
CA ASN A 84 -8.69 -17.91 5.30
C ASN A 84 -7.35 -17.63 6.00
N ASP A 85 -7.32 -16.80 7.05
CA ASP A 85 -6.11 -16.32 7.71
C ASP A 85 -5.10 -15.72 6.72
N THR A 86 -5.61 -14.98 5.73
CA THR A 86 -4.79 -14.32 4.71
C THR A 86 -4.92 -12.82 4.78
N GLY A 87 -3.99 -12.11 4.17
CA GLY A 87 -4.07 -10.66 4.04
C GLY A 87 -3.60 -10.18 2.67
N ASN A 88 -4.13 -9.05 2.25
CA ASN A 88 -3.59 -8.33 1.10
C ASN A 88 -2.94 -7.03 1.57
N VAL A 89 -1.75 -6.69 1.07
CA VAL A 89 -1.07 -5.43 1.38
C VAL A 89 -1.01 -4.53 0.15
N GLY A 90 -1.21 -3.24 0.37
CA GLY A 90 -1.15 -2.23 -0.68
C GLY A 90 -0.53 -0.93 -0.20
N TRP A 91 0.00 -0.14 -1.15
CA TRP A 91 0.61 1.15 -0.88
C TRP A 91 0.62 2.07 -2.09
N ILE A 92 0.69 3.35 -1.79
CA ILE A 92 1.03 4.41 -2.74
C ILE A 92 1.92 5.43 -2.03
N LEU A 93 2.97 5.89 -2.70
CA LEU A 93 3.82 6.98 -2.24
C LEU A 93 3.85 8.11 -3.27
N HIS A 94 3.94 9.35 -2.80
CA HIS A 94 4.17 10.51 -3.65
C HIS A 94 5.46 10.32 -4.46
N MET A 95 5.43 10.63 -5.74
CA MET A 95 6.51 10.37 -6.70
C MET A 95 7.87 10.98 -6.29
N ASP A 96 7.89 12.10 -5.60
CA ASP A 96 9.12 12.73 -5.09
C ASP A 96 9.86 11.88 -4.04
N HIS A 97 9.18 10.87 -3.51
CA HIS A 97 9.73 9.94 -2.51
C HIS A 97 10.04 8.54 -3.07
N TRP A 98 9.87 8.33 -4.38
CA TRP A 98 10.22 7.07 -5.03
C TRP A 98 11.73 6.83 -5.04
N LYS A 99 12.14 5.57 -5.24
CA LYS A 99 13.54 5.12 -5.35
C LYS A 99 14.43 5.45 -4.14
N ARG A 100 13.82 5.79 -2.98
CA ARG A 100 14.53 6.07 -1.71
C ARG A 100 14.42 4.92 -0.69
N GLY A 101 13.83 3.78 -1.08
CA GLY A 101 13.66 2.61 -0.21
C GLY A 101 12.43 2.66 0.70
N TYR A 102 11.70 3.75 0.78
CA TYR A 102 10.54 3.88 1.66
C TYR A 102 9.45 2.85 1.37
N GLY A 103 9.20 2.52 0.10
CA GLY A 103 8.24 1.48 -0.27
C GLY A 103 8.62 0.11 0.27
N THR A 104 9.91 -0.25 0.20
CA THR A 104 10.41 -1.52 0.74
C THR A 104 10.28 -1.56 2.26
N GLU A 105 10.60 -0.45 2.94
CA GLU A 105 10.53 -0.32 4.38
C GLU A 105 9.10 -0.43 4.91
N LEU A 106 8.14 0.31 4.33
CA LEU A 106 6.74 0.24 4.75
C LEU A 106 6.10 -1.13 4.45
N ALA A 107 6.41 -1.73 3.29
CA ALA A 107 5.87 -3.05 2.95
C ALA A 107 6.42 -4.14 3.87
N GLY A 108 7.70 -4.05 4.27
CA GLY A 108 8.31 -4.92 5.26
C GLY A 108 7.59 -4.84 6.60
N GLU A 109 7.25 -3.64 7.08
CA GLU A 109 6.51 -3.46 8.32
C GLU A 109 5.06 -3.98 8.23
N LEU A 110 4.37 -3.79 7.09
CA LEU A 110 3.04 -4.37 6.91
C LEU A 110 3.07 -5.91 6.91
N ILE A 111 4.09 -6.50 6.29
CA ILE A 111 4.28 -7.96 6.29
C ILE A 111 4.59 -8.47 7.70
N ARG A 112 5.52 -7.81 8.42
CA ARG A 112 5.81 -8.13 9.82
C ARG A 112 4.53 -8.07 10.67
N TYR A 113 3.80 -6.96 10.59
CA TYR A 113 2.56 -6.75 11.32
C TYR A 113 1.51 -7.81 11.01
N GLY A 114 1.38 -8.19 9.74
CA GLY A 114 0.46 -9.24 9.32
C GLY A 114 0.79 -10.61 9.92
N PHE A 115 2.06 -11.00 9.94
CA PHE A 115 2.47 -12.29 10.49
C PHE A 115 2.56 -12.29 12.02
N GLU A 116 3.25 -11.32 12.61
CA GLU A 116 3.57 -11.33 14.03
C GLU A 116 2.44 -10.82 14.94
N ASP A 117 1.69 -9.79 14.47
CA ASP A 117 0.64 -9.17 15.27
C ASP A 117 -0.76 -9.70 14.93
N LEU A 118 -1.05 -9.94 13.64
CA LEU A 118 -2.36 -10.41 13.19
C LEU A 118 -2.44 -11.94 13.04
N GLY A 119 -1.33 -12.66 13.10
CA GLY A 119 -1.27 -14.12 13.03
C GLY A 119 -1.67 -14.68 11.67
N LEU A 120 -1.54 -13.91 10.60
CA LEU A 120 -1.88 -14.39 9.25
C LEU A 120 -0.91 -15.49 8.81
N ARG A 121 -1.40 -16.46 8.06
CA ARG A 121 -0.58 -17.55 7.48
C ARG A 121 -0.01 -17.19 6.10
N ARG A 122 -0.60 -16.20 5.41
CA ARG A 122 -0.24 -15.81 4.04
C ARG A 122 -0.54 -14.34 3.79
N ILE A 123 0.40 -13.64 3.15
CA ILE A 123 0.21 -12.26 2.71
C ILE A 123 0.38 -12.19 1.19
N THR A 124 -0.54 -11.50 0.54
CA THR A 124 -0.55 -11.27 -0.91
C THR A 124 -0.41 -9.79 -1.22
N SER A 125 0.02 -9.51 -2.43
CA SER A 125 -0.06 -8.17 -3.03
C SER A 125 -0.14 -8.30 -4.55
N TYR A 126 -0.61 -7.29 -5.23
CA TYR A 126 -0.62 -7.24 -6.69
C TYR A 126 -0.39 -5.82 -7.20
N CYS A 127 0.09 -5.70 -8.41
CA CYS A 127 0.25 -4.42 -9.10
C CYS A 127 0.09 -4.60 -10.61
N ALA A 128 -0.10 -3.51 -11.33
CA ALA A 128 0.01 -3.53 -12.78
C ALA A 128 1.35 -4.16 -13.19
N ALA A 129 1.34 -5.07 -14.15
CA ALA A 129 2.54 -5.81 -14.56
C ALA A 129 3.67 -4.89 -15.05
N ALA A 130 3.33 -3.69 -15.54
CA ALA A 130 4.28 -2.66 -15.93
C ALA A 130 4.81 -1.81 -14.75
N ASN A 131 4.26 -1.98 -13.53
CA ASN A 131 4.69 -1.21 -12.36
C ASN A 131 5.94 -1.83 -11.71
N TYR A 132 7.10 -1.60 -12.34
CA TYR A 132 8.41 -2.09 -11.85
C TYR A 132 8.71 -1.65 -10.43
N GLY A 133 8.27 -0.46 -10.02
CA GLY A 133 8.48 0.05 -8.67
C GLY A 133 7.84 -0.83 -7.61
N SER A 134 6.57 -1.20 -7.80
CA SER A 134 5.83 -2.01 -6.83
C SER A 134 6.31 -3.46 -6.78
N TYR A 135 6.52 -4.12 -7.92
CA TYR A 135 6.94 -5.52 -7.82
C TYR A 135 8.36 -5.69 -7.27
N ARG A 136 9.27 -4.72 -7.51
CA ARG A 136 10.58 -4.71 -6.86
C ARG A 136 10.49 -4.57 -5.34
N VAL A 137 9.51 -3.83 -4.84
CA VAL A 137 9.21 -3.75 -3.39
C VAL A 137 8.78 -5.11 -2.87
N MET A 138 7.87 -5.79 -3.57
CA MET A 138 7.42 -7.13 -3.19
C MET A 138 8.57 -8.15 -3.16
N GLU A 139 9.37 -8.21 -4.22
CA GLU A 139 10.53 -9.12 -4.32
C GLU A 139 11.57 -8.87 -3.21
N ARG A 140 11.87 -7.60 -2.90
CA ARG A 140 12.82 -7.25 -1.83
C ARG A 140 12.34 -7.64 -0.44
N ASN A 141 11.05 -7.77 -0.25
CA ASN A 141 10.46 -8.27 0.98
C ASN A 141 10.27 -9.80 0.98
N GLY A 142 10.79 -10.48 -0.05
CA GLY A 142 10.76 -11.94 -0.13
C GLY A 142 9.45 -12.53 -0.64
N MET A 143 8.57 -11.69 -1.18
CA MET A 143 7.38 -12.20 -1.86
C MET A 143 7.77 -12.82 -3.20
N ARG A 144 7.25 -14.00 -3.50
CA ARG A 144 7.42 -14.66 -4.81
C ARG A 144 6.27 -14.31 -5.74
N ARG A 145 6.58 -14.23 -7.02
CA ARG A 145 5.55 -14.07 -8.06
C ARG A 145 4.80 -15.39 -8.24
N GLU A 146 3.47 -15.37 -8.13
CA GLU A 146 2.63 -16.55 -8.29
C GLU A 146 1.85 -16.57 -9.60
N GLY A 147 1.71 -15.42 -10.27
CA GLY A 147 0.98 -15.41 -11.52
C GLY A 147 0.86 -14.04 -12.18
N LEU A 148 0.16 -14.08 -13.30
CA LEU A 148 -0.26 -12.93 -14.06
C LEU A 148 -1.76 -13.05 -14.36
N ARG A 149 -2.52 -12.06 -13.95
CA ARG A 149 -3.93 -11.94 -14.29
C ARG A 149 -4.05 -11.07 -15.53
N ILE A 150 -4.48 -11.66 -16.63
CA ILE A 150 -4.59 -10.96 -17.93
C ILE A 150 -5.75 -9.97 -17.87
N LYS A 151 -5.51 -8.72 -18.28
CA LYS A 151 -6.50 -7.61 -18.36
C LYS A 151 -7.34 -7.50 -17.06
N ALA A 152 -6.66 -7.55 -15.92
CA ALA A 152 -7.26 -7.70 -14.59
C ALA A 152 -7.98 -6.46 -14.09
N PHE A 153 -7.56 -5.25 -14.50
CA PHE A 153 -8.22 -4.02 -14.11
C PHE A 153 -8.05 -2.91 -15.15
N TRP A 154 -8.93 -1.94 -15.08
CA TRP A 154 -8.93 -0.75 -15.93
C TRP A 154 -7.98 0.31 -15.40
N ALA A 155 -6.91 0.60 -16.13
CA ALA A 155 -6.00 1.71 -15.84
C ALA A 155 -6.64 3.03 -16.29
N ARG A 156 -7.11 3.83 -15.33
CA ARG A 156 -7.93 5.01 -15.63
C ARG A 156 -7.18 6.09 -16.38
N VAL A 157 -5.90 6.27 -16.09
CA VAL A 157 -5.05 7.28 -16.74
C VAL A 157 -4.77 6.90 -18.18
N ASP A 158 -4.35 5.67 -18.43
CA ASP A 158 -3.98 5.17 -19.76
C ASP A 158 -5.22 4.70 -20.56
N LYS A 159 -6.40 4.61 -19.92
CA LYS A 159 -7.68 4.17 -20.52
C LYS A 159 -7.58 2.82 -21.23
N GLU A 160 -6.98 1.85 -20.55
CA GLU A 160 -6.81 0.50 -21.07
C GLU A 160 -6.95 -0.58 -19.97
N TRP A 161 -7.27 -1.80 -20.39
CA TRP A 161 -7.23 -2.97 -19.53
C TRP A 161 -5.79 -3.45 -19.43
N VAL A 162 -5.28 -3.56 -18.18
CA VAL A 162 -3.90 -3.95 -17.92
C VAL A 162 -3.81 -5.28 -17.16
N ASP A 163 -2.71 -5.96 -17.38
CA ASP A 163 -2.38 -7.17 -16.64
C ASP A 163 -1.93 -6.83 -15.22
N ALA A 164 -2.21 -7.72 -14.27
CA ALA A 164 -1.74 -7.61 -12.89
C ALA A 164 -0.81 -8.77 -12.53
N ALA A 165 0.38 -8.44 -12.06
CA ALA A 165 1.29 -9.41 -11.45
C ALA A 165 0.87 -9.65 -10.00
N VAL A 166 0.75 -10.92 -9.60
CA VAL A 166 0.33 -11.35 -8.27
C VAL A 166 1.53 -11.94 -7.53
N TYR A 167 1.71 -11.51 -6.29
CA TYR A 167 2.79 -11.92 -5.41
C TYR A 167 2.25 -12.40 -4.06
N ALA A 168 3.00 -13.29 -3.42
CA ALA A 168 2.68 -13.77 -2.08
C ALA A 168 3.92 -14.18 -1.29
N ILE A 169 3.74 -14.23 0.04
CA ILE A 169 4.69 -14.81 0.98
C ILE A 169 3.91 -15.56 2.07
N LEU A 170 4.42 -16.70 2.52
CA LEU A 170 3.87 -17.51 3.60
C LEU A 170 4.58 -17.18 4.92
N ALA A 171 3.89 -17.40 6.06
CA ALA A 171 4.47 -17.20 7.38
C ALA A 171 5.72 -18.09 7.61
N GLU A 172 5.71 -19.33 7.11
CA GLU A 172 6.86 -20.22 7.17
C GLU A 172 8.08 -19.72 6.39
N GLU A 173 7.87 -19.06 5.24
CA GLU A 173 8.93 -18.46 4.42
C GLU A 173 9.48 -17.17 5.07
N TYR A 174 8.65 -16.44 5.80
CA TYR A 174 9.05 -15.25 6.57
C TYR A 174 9.93 -15.64 7.76
N ASN A 175 9.53 -16.67 8.51
CA ASN A 175 10.23 -17.12 9.71
C ASN A 175 11.55 -17.87 9.41
N ALA A 176 11.79 -18.29 8.17
CA ALA A 176 13.01 -18.98 7.76
C ALA A 176 14.18 -18.04 7.46
N LYS A 177 13.98 -16.70 7.54
CA LYS A 177 15.01 -15.66 7.35
C LYS A 177 15.61 -15.24 8.67
#